data_3300f0abb20966b43081aeef4d85d38c
#
_entry.id   3300f0abb20966b43081aeef4d85d38c
#
_cell.length_a   1.000
_cell.length_b   1.000
_cell.length_c   1.000
_cell.angle_alpha   90.00
_cell.angle_beta   90.00
_cell.angle_gamma   90.00
#
_symmetry.space_group_name_H-M   'P 1'
#
loop_
_entity.id
_entity.type
_entity.pdbx_description
1 polymer ?
#
loop_
_entity_poly.entity_id
_entity_poly.type
_entity_poly.pdbx_seq_one_letter_code
_entity_poly.pdbx_strand_id
1 'polypeptide(L)'
;MGPATLPILARAAFRAFFVYDVADTIDLARLRTVRGEGVSRAPLQLRREASSDFIQYPVVPLIVRLPDLEEYGATLRAKIFDFGVVAIRISIPFSGRWEDFGTSTRRWRSDPRLEGQARAALDDVLLEISDALDDPHPALVEDYFILEVDRFAEDVAAARLSGDLASPLAQLLLFEDRPLVRGEQIEALRLSTSYYDDDFVVVQWDAAFVYDRAEGAEAVEDILEFANSQLVEFRTYDARLDAELDAIYAEEPGRHHGSFMNRAAANRAAQVRFLLVDILELTDRTSNALKIIGDAYYARLYRSIAARLGLADWQRLIDAKLRSVSEIYRVFQDQAQHTRSEVLEIIVIVLVAVEAVLGVLALRH
;
A
#
# COMPACT_ATOMS: atom_id res chain seq x y z
N MET A 1 33.10 -25.81 14.18
CA MET A 1 31.80 -25.90 14.85
C MET A 1 30.97 -26.93 14.09
N GLY A 2 30.38 -27.92 14.77
CA GLY A 2 29.46 -28.87 14.14
C GLY A 2 28.18 -28.14 13.66
N PRO A 3 27.37 -28.74 12.79
CA PRO A 3 26.12 -28.13 12.38
C PRO A 3 25.24 -27.88 13.61
N ALA A 4 24.69 -26.66 13.73
CA ALA A 4 23.79 -26.31 14.81
C ALA A 4 22.55 -27.22 14.73
N THR A 5 22.14 -27.78 15.88
CA THR A 5 20.90 -28.54 15.94
C THR A 5 19.73 -27.58 15.74
N LEU A 6 18.93 -27.79 14.68
CA LEU A 6 17.79 -26.98 14.36
C LEU A 6 16.63 -27.26 15.34
N PRO A 7 15.95 -26.24 15.86
CA PRO A 7 14.84 -26.44 16.78
C PRO A 7 13.59 -26.97 16.09
N ILE A 8 12.73 -27.62 16.87
CA ILE A 8 11.41 -28.06 16.42
C ILE A 8 10.42 -26.93 16.69
N LEU A 9 9.58 -26.62 15.71
CA LEU A 9 8.52 -25.64 15.81
C LEU A 9 7.28 -26.29 16.43
N ALA A 10 6.95 -25.93 17.67
CA ALA A 10 5.76 -26.45 18.33
C ALA A 10 4.49 -25.75 17.81
N ARG A 11 4.59 -24.45 17.53
CA ARG A 11 3.54 -23.68 16.89
C ARG A 11 4.15 -22.57 16.03
N ALA A 12 3.83 -22.59 14.75
CA ALA A 12 4.27 -21.62 13.76
C ALA A 12 3.16 -21.39 12.73
N ALA A 13 3.31 -20.35 11.93
CA ALA A 13 2.44 -20.08 10.80
C ALA A 13 3.22 -19.42 9.65
N PHE A 14 2.80 -19.69 8.43
CA PHE A 14 3.12 -18.88 7.28
C PHE A 14 1.94 -17.94 7.03
N ARG A 15 2.21 -16.64 6.97
CA ARG A 15 1.18 -15.65 6.67
C ARG A 15 1.53 -14.94 5.38
N ALA A 16 0.58 -14.94 4.45
CA ALA A 16 0.67 -14.17 3.22
C ALA A 16 -0.29 -12.98 3.32
N PHE A 17 0.24 -11.78 3.16
CA PHE A 17 -0.52 -10.54 3.06
C PHE A 17 -0.55 -10.12 1.60
N PHE A 18 -1.74 -9.84 1.10
CA PHE A 18 -1.97 -9.21 -0.18
C PHE A 18 -2.69 -7.89 0.09
N VAL A 19 -1.97 -6.79 -0.07
CA VAL A 19 -2.44 -5.46 0.26
C VAL A 19 -2.81 -4.75 -1.02
N TYR A 20 -4.07 -4.36 -1.14
CA TYR A 20 -4.66 -3.77 -2.35
C TYR A 20 -5.07 -2.34 -2.08
N ASP A 21 -4.66 -1.42 -2.93
CA ASP A 21 -5.19 -0.07 -3.01
C ASP A 21 -6.33 -0.06 -4.06
N VAL A 22 -7.55 0.23 -3.63
CA VAL A 22 -8.78 -0.02 -4.41
C VAL A 22 -9.64 1.22 -4.64
N ALA A 23 -9.45 2.28 -3.87
CA ALA A 23 -10.22 3.51 -3.94
C ALA A 23 -9.45 4.65 -3.26
N ASP A 24 -9.82 5.91 -3.49
CA ASP A 24 -9.21 7.03 -2.78
C ASP A 24 -9.58 6.99 -1.28
N THR A 25 -10.83 6.67 -0.93
CA THR A 25 -11.26 6.45 0.46
C THR A 25 -12.36 5.39 0.58
N ILE A 26 -12.54 4.85 1.80
CA ILE A 26 -13.62 3.91 2.14
C ILE A 26 -14.36 4.43 3.37
N ASP A 27 -15.65 4.77 3.23
CA ASP A 27 -16.48 5.24 4.35
C ASP A 27 -16.85 4.07 5.29
N LEU A 28 -15.97 3.80 6.27
CA LEU A 28 -16.19 2.75 7.26
C LEU A 28 -17.40 3.01 8.18
N ALA A 29 -17.89 4.25 8.27
CA ALA A 29 -19.09 4.56 9.04
C ALA A 29 -20.34 4.07 8.32
N ARG A 30 -20.40 4.17 7.00
CA ARG A 30 -21.48 3.59 6.18
C ARG A 30 -21.59 2.08 6.36
N LEU A 31 -20.47 1.37 6.39
CA LEU A 31 -20.44 -0.08 6.58
C LEU A 31 -21.02 -0.53 7.92
N ARG A 32 -21.03 0.34 8.93
CA ARG A 32 -21.61 0.08 10.25
C ARG A 32 -23.13 0.25 10.28
N THR A 33 -23.70 1.08 9.42
CA THR A 33 -25.13 1.42 9.41
C THR A 33 -25.96 0.53 8.48
N VAL A 34 -25.40 -0.01 7.42
CA VAL A 34 -26.08 -0.86 6.44
C VAL A 34 -26.55 -2.21 7.02
N ARG A 35 -26.08 -2.62 8.20
CA ARG A 35 -26.50 -3.85 8.88
C ARG A 35 -27.70 -3.72 9.82
N GLY A 36 -28.43 -2.62 9.77
CA GLY A 36 -29.60 -2.39 10.63
C GLY A 36 -30.87 -3.15 10.24
N GLU A 37 -31.10 -3.62 9.00
CA GLU A 37 -32.32 -4.38 8.64
C GLU A 37 -32.14 -5.10 7.28
N GLY A 38 -31.99 -6.42 7.35
CA GLY A 38 -32.63 -7.33 6.41
C GLY A 38 -32.17 -7.40 4.96
N VAL A 39 -30.90 -7.75 4.66
CA VAL A 39 -30.61 -8.52 3.42
C VAL A 39 -29.57 -9.58 3.74
N SER A 40 -30.05 -10.83 3.85
CA SER A 40 -29.25 -12.04 4.01
C SER A 40 -28.74 -12.51 2.65
N ARG A 41 -27.48 -12.23 2.35
CA ARG A 41 -26.67 -13.08 1.47
C ARG A 41 -25.38 -13.36 2.22
N ALA A 42 -25.04 -14.63 2.39
CA ALA A 42 -23.98 -15.26 3.15
C ALA A 42 -23.15 -14.32 4.09
N PRO A 43 -23.22 -14.51 5.41
CA PRO A 43 -22.76 -13.50 6.36
C PRO A 43 -21.24 -13.45 6.40
N LEU A 44 -20.63 -12.44 5.79
CA LEU A 44 -19.33 -11.97 6.25
C LEU A 44 -19.54 -11.52 7.71
N GLN A 45 -19.03 -12.30 8.67
CA GLN A 45 -19.12 -11.93 10.08
C GLN A 45 -18.13 -10.79 10.33
N LEU A 46 -18.60 -9.55 10.21
CA LEU A 46 -17.89 -8.37 10.67
C LEU A 46 -17.76 -8.45 12.21
N ARG A 47 -16.75 -9.14 12.69
CA ARG A 47 -16.34 -9.06 14.08
C ARG A 47 -15.31 -7.93 14.20
N ARG A 48 -15.57 -7.01 15.11
CA ARG A 48 -14.57 -6.07 15.58
C ARG A 48 -13.59 -6.88 16.43
N GLU A 49 -12.53 -7.39 15.82
CA GLU A 49 -11.35 -7.76 16.58
C GLU A 49 -10.61 -6.45 16.90
N ALA A 50 -10.19 -6.25 18.11
CA ALA A 50 -9.42 -5.07 18.47
C ALA A 50 -8.13 -5.12 17.66
N SER A 51 -7.85 -4.10 16.88
CA SER A 51 -6.51 -3.76 16.44
C SER A 51 -5.61 -3.72 17.68
N SER A 52 -4.35 -4.13 17.58
CA SER A 52 -3.44 -4.08 18.73
C SER A 52 -3.51 -2.69 19.36
N ASP A 53 -3.61 -2.60 20.69
CA ASP A 53 -3.74 -1.34 21.43
C ASP A 53 -2.57 -0.35 21.18
N PHE A 54 -1.53 -0.80 20.49
CA PHE A 54 -0.31 -0.05 20.18
C PHE A 54 -0.41 0.87 18.97
N ILE A 55 -1.37 0.65 18.03
CA ILE A 55 -1.58 1.53 16.89
C ILE A 55 -2.89 2.29 17.09
N GLN A 56 -2.78 3.59 17.34
CA GLN A 56 -3.91 4.49 17.55
C GLN A 56 -4.36 5.06 16.20
N TYR A 57 -5.06 4.28 15.41
CA TYR A 57 -5.63 4.76 14.14
C TYR A 57 -6.65 5.88 14.40
N PRO A 58 -6.62 6.98 13.61
CA PRO A 58 -7.66 8.01 13.67
C PRO A 58 -9.05 7.42 13.38
N VAL A 59 -9.12 6.55 12.38
CA VAL A 59 -10.29 5.71 12.08
C VAL A 59 -9.88 4.25 12.20
N VAL A 60 -10.46 3.53 13.16
CA VAL A 60 -10.12 2.12 13.42
C VAL A 60 -10.52 1.27 12.22
N PRO A 61 -9.57 0.53 11.59
CA PRO A 61 -9.85 -0.36 10.47
C PRO A 61 -10.92 -1.40 10.79
N LEU A 62 -11.62 -1.85 9.78
CA LEU A 62 -12.62 -2.91 9.91
C LEU A 62 -11.99 -4.25 9.59
N ILE A 63 -12.04 -5.21 10.52
CA ILE A 63 -11.57 -6.58 10.30
C ILE A 63 -12.75 -7.49 9.99
N VAL A 64 -12.61 -8.26 8.92
CA VAL A 64 -13.63 -9.18 8.41
C VAL A 64 -13.05 -10.58 8.35
N ARG A 65 -13.66 -11.55 9.02
CA ARG A 65 -13.33 -12.95 8.82
C ARG A 65 -13.99 -13.46 7.55
N LEU A 66 -13.19 -14.06 6.69
CA LEU A 66 -13.60 -14.67 5.42
C LEU A 66 -13.69 -16.20 5.57
N PRO A 67 -14.32 -16.92 4.63
CA PRO A 67 -14.32 -18.38 4.62
C PRO A 67 -12.91 -18.96 4.61
N ASP A 68 -12.69 -19.99 5.41
CA ASP A 68 -11.40 -20.66 5.52
C ASP A 68 -11.05 -21.43 4.22
N LEU A 69 -9.77 -21.50 3.87
CA LEU A 69 -9.27 -22.29 2.74
C LEU A 69 -8.95 -23.72 3.19
N GLU A 70 -9.88 -24.65 3.00
CA GLU A 70 -9.75 -26.04 3.44
C GLU A 70 -8.51 -26.73 2.86
N GLU A 71 -8.17 -26.46 1.59
CA GLU A 71 -7.01 -27.07 0.90
C GLU A 71 -5.69 -26.84 1.66
N TYR A 72 -5.54 -25.70 2.33
CA TYR A 72 -4.34 -25.34 3.10
C TYR A 72 -4.54 -25.45 4.61
N GLY A 73 -5.76 -25.73 5.07
CA GLY A 73 -6.13 -25.56 6.47
C GLY A 73 -5.93 -24.12 6.96
N ALA A 74 -6.07 -23.18 6.04
CA ALA A 74 -5.74 -21.76 6.26
C ALA A 74 -6.98 -20.96 6.63
N THR A 75 -6.77 -19.96 7.49
CA THR A 75 -7.78 -18.94 7.80
C THR A 75 -7.56 -17.69 6.97
N LEU A 76 -8.66 -17.05 6.54
CA LEU A 76 -8.64 -15.79 5.80
C LEU A 76 -9.24 -14.66 6.63
N ARG A 77 -8.62 -13.48 6.53
CA ARG A 77 -9.17 -12.23 7.06
C ARG A 77 -8.95 -11.10 6.06
N ALA A 78 -9.92 -10.19 5.99
CA ALA A 78 -9.72 -8.90 5.33
C ALA A 78 -9.64 -7.81 6.40
N LYS A 79 -8.74 -6.85 6.19
CA LYS A 79 -8.66 -5.62 6.97
C LYS A 79 -8.86 -4.44 6.04
N ILE A 80 -9.86 -3.63 6.33
CA ILE A 80 -10.32 -2.53 5.48
C ILE A 80 -9.93 -1.23 6.18
N PHE A 81 -9.14 -0.41 5.50
CA PHE A 81 -8.71 0.90 5.98
C PHE A 81 -9.57 1.99 5.34
N ASP A 82 -9.79 3.08 6.07
CA ASP A 82 -10.57 4.24 5.60
C ASP A 82 -9.93 4.98 4.43
N PHE A 83 -8.63 4.82 4.27
CA PHE A 83 -7.82 5.44 3.21
C PHE A 83 -7.72 4.60 1.92
N GLY A 84 -8.72 3.79 1.61
CA GLY A 84 -8.82 3.13 0.32
C GLY A 84 -8.11 1.79 0.20
N VAL A 85 -7.46 1.29 1.25
CA VAL A 85 -6.69 0.05 1.21
C VAL A 85 -7.46 -1.11 1.83
N VAL A 86 -7.40 -2.29 1.18
CA VAL A 86 -7.90 -3.57 1.70
C VAL A 86 -6.74 -4.57 1.74
N ALA A 87 -6.43 -5.10 2.91
CA ALA A 87 -5.45 -6.16 3.09
C ALA A 87 -6.15 -7.51 3.28
N ILE A 88 -5.79 -8.49 2.46
CA ILE A 88 -6.22 -9.88 2.59
C ILE A 88 -5.08 -10.68 3.21
N ARG A 89 -5.34 -11.28 4.38
CA ARG A 89 -4.38 -12.12 5.08
C ARG A 89 -4.79 -13.59 5.01
N ILE A 90 -3.89 -14.42 4.50
CA ILE A 90 -3.99 -15.89 4.50
C ILE A 90 -3.02 -16.43 5.54
N SER A 91 -3.51 -17.17 6.53
CA SER A 91 -2.69 -17.76 7.59
C SER A 91 -2.73 -19.28 7.51
N ILE A 92 -1.58 -19.90 7.19
CA ILE A 92 -1.41 -21.35 7.10
C ILE A 92 -0.68 -21.82 8.37
N PRO A 93 -1.32 -22.58 9.27
CA PRO A 93 -0.69 -23.06 10.48
C PRO A 93 0.34 -24.14 10.17
N PHE A 94 1.39 -24.21 10.99
CA PHE A 94 2.44 -25.21 10.87
C PHE A 94 2.92 -25.67 12.26
N SER A 95 3.30 -26.95 12.34
CA SER A 95 4.10 -27.51 13.44
C SER A 95 4.99 -28.61 12.88
N GLY A 96 6.22 -28.73 13.34
CA GLY A 96 7.14 -29.76 12.85
C GLY A 96 8.60 -29.29 12.85
N ARG A 97 9.41 -29.90 11.98
CA ARG A 97 10.83 -29.61 11.89
C ARG A 97 11.08 -28.28 11.14
N TRP A 98 12.16 -27.61 11.49
CA TRP A 98 12.59 -26.36 10.84
C TRP A 98 12.77 -26.51 9.32
N GLU A 99 13.39 -27.61 8.89
CA GLU A 99 13.64 -27.88 7.46
C GLU A 99 12.34 -28.08 6.67
N ASP A 100 11.36 -28.76 7.30
CA ASP A 100 10.04 -28.98 6.70
C ASP A 100 9.27 -27.65 6.58
N PHE A 101 9.40 -26.75 7.56
CA PHE A 101 8.86 -25.41 7.49
C PHE A 101 9.48 -24.62 6.33
N GLY A 102 10.82 -24.61 6.21
CA GLY A 102 11.50 -23.95 5.11
C GLY A 102 11.10 -24.49 3.73
N THR A 103 10.87 -25.80 3.60
CA THR A 103 10.37 -26.42 2.36
C THR A 103 8.93 -26.01 2.06
N SER A 104 8.07 -26.01 3.08
CA SER A 104 6.66 -25.66 2.96
C SER A 104 6.47 -24.19 2.62
N THR A 105 7.20 -23.28 3.29
CA THR A 105 7.11 -21.83 3.05
C THR A 105 7.56 -21.43 1.66
N ARG A 106 8.65 -22.04 1.13
CA ARG A 106 9.06 -21.87 -0.27
C ARG A 106 7.96 -22.28 -1.25
N ARG A 107 7.33 -23.44 -1.01
CA ARG A 107 6.23 -23.93 -1.83
C ARG A 107 5.02 -22.99 -1.77
N TRP A 108 4.61 -22.55 -0.58
CA TRP A 108 3.47 -21.67 -0.40
C TRP A 108 3.70 -20.29 -1.04
N ARG A 109 4.88 -19.70 -0.81
CA ARG A 109 5.24 -18.42 -1.44
C ARG A 109 5.15 -18.46 -2.97
N SER A 110 5.59 -19.56 -3.59
CA SER A 110 5.58 -19.71 -5.04
C SER A 110 4.26 -20.25 -5.62
N ASP A 111 3.23 -20.46 -4.80
CA ASP A 111 1.95 -21.00 -5.25
C ASP A 111 1.03 -19.88 -5.75
N PRO A 112 0.80 -19.76 -7.07
CA PRO A 112 -0.03 -18.69 -7.63
C PRO A 112 -1.50 -18.79 -7.22
N ARG A 113 -1.93 -19.93 -6.67
CA ARG A 113 -3.30 -20.13 -6.19
C ARG A 113 -3.57 -19.30 -4.94
N LEU A 114 -2.54 -19.01 -4.10
CA LEU A 114 -2.73 -18.17 -2.92
C LEU A 114 -3.08 -16.73 -3.32
N GLU A 115 -2.39 -16.16 -4.31
CA GLU A 115 -2.74 -14.85 -4.86
C GLU A 115 -4.14 -14.88 -5.50
N GLY A 116 -4.46 -15.93 -6.27
CA GLY A 116 -5.79 -16.12 -6.87
C GLY A 116 -6.91 -16.17 -5.82
N GLN A 117 -6.68 -16.86 -4.70
CA GLN A 117 -7.64 -16.90 -3.58
C GLN A 117 -7.77 -15.53 -2.87
N ALA A 118 -6.66 -14.84 -2.68
CA ALA A 118 -6.68 -13.47 -2.12
C ALA A 118 -7.45 -12.52 -3.03
N ARG A 119 -7.26 -12.61 -4.35
CA ARG A 119 -7.99 -11.79 -5.32
C ARG A 119 -9.49 -12.09 -5.32
N ALA A 120 -9.88 -13.36 -5.32
CA ALA A 120 -11.29 -13.75 -5.23
C ALA A 120 -11.93 -13.24 -3.93
N ALA A 121 -11.21 -13.36 -2.80
CA ALA A 121 -11.65 -12.84 -1.52
C ALA A 121 -11.79 -11.30 -1.54
N LEU A 122 -10.87 -10.59 -2.20
CA LEU A 122 -10.99 -9.14 -2.41
C LEU A 122 -12.24 -8.79 -3.22
N ASP A 123 -12.49 -9.49 -4.33
CA ASP A 123 -13.65 -9.23 -5.19
C ASP A 123 -14.96 -9.40 -4.40
N ASP A 124 -15.07 -10.42 -3.54
CA ASP A 124 -16.21 -10.61 -2.65
C ASP A 124 -16.35 -9.45 -1.64
N VAL A 125 -15.24 -9.00 -1.04
CA VAL A 125 -15.24 -7.84 -0.12
C VAL A 125 -15.68 -6.58 -0.85
N LEU A 126 -15.14 -6.29 -2.03
CA LEU A 126 -15.47 -5.09 -2.81
C LEU A 126 -16.95 -5.05 -3.21
N LEU A 127 -17.56 -6.19 -3.52
CA LEU A 127 -19.00 -6.28 -3.78
C LEU A 127 -19.81 -5.85 -2.55
N GLU A 128 -19.40 -6.27 -1.36
CA GLU A 128 -20.11 -5.96 -0.11
C GLU A 128 -19.93 -4.50 0.34
N ILE A 129 -18.81 -3.87 -0.02
CA ILE A 129 -18.50 -2.49 0.40
C ILE A 129 -18.69 -1.46 -0.72
N SER A 130 -19.21 -1.86 -1.87
CA SER A 130 -19.31 -1.03 -3.09
C SER A 130 -19.93 0.35 -2.86
N ASP A 131 -20.94 0.45 -2.00
CA ASP A 131 -21.62 1.72 -1.67
C ASP A 131 -20.80 2.66 -0.76
N ALA A 132 -19.70 2.15 -0.20
CA ALA A 132 -18.81 2.90 0.69
C ALA A 132 -17.50 3.34 0.01
N LEU A 133 -17.25 2.93 -1.24
CA LEU A 133 -16.04 3.30 -1.99
C LEU A 133 -16.22 4.71 -2.58
N ASP A 134 -15.21 5.55 -2.43
CA ASP A 134 -15.10 6.84 -3.09
C ASP A 134 -13.95 6.79 -4.10
N ASP A 135 -14.24 7.18 -5.35
CA ASP A 135 -13.35 7.09 -6.52
C ASP A 135 -12.63 5.74 -6.67
N PRO A 136 -13.39 4.62 -6.87
CA PRO A 136 -12.79 3.30 -7.02
C PRO A 136 -11.94 3.21 -8.29
N HIS A 137 -10.78 2.56 -8.19
CA HIS A 137 -9.81 2.40 -9.28
C HIS A 137 -9.30 0.96 -9.39
N PRO A 138 -8.63 0.58 -10.49
CA PRO A 138 -8.01 -0.73 -10.64
C PRO A 138 -7.00 -0.97 -9.53
N ALA A 139 -7.19 -2.07 -8.77
CA ALA A 139 -6.37 -2.38 -7.63
C ALA A 139 -4.93 -2.73 -8.02
N LEU A 140 -3.96 -2.01 -7.46
CA LEU A 140 -2.57 -2.42 -7.39
C LEU A 140 -2.37 -3.28 -6.16
N VAL A 141 -1.50 -4.29 -6.23
CA VAL A 141 -1.23 -5.22 -5.12
C VAL A 141 0.22 -5.18 -4.68
N GLU A 142 0.43 -5.25 -3.38
CA GLU A 142 1.68 -5.60 -2.72
C GLU A 142 1.51 -6.91 -1.97
N ASP A 143 2.45 -7.84 -2.15
CA ASP A 143 2.53 -9.06 -1.37
C ASP A 143 3.65 -8.96 -0.31
N TYR A 144 3.37 -9.50 0.87
CA TYR A 144 4.34 -9.57 1.95
C TYR A 144 4.15 -10.85 2.75
N PHE A 145 5.23 -11.51 3.13
CA PHE A 145 5.17 -12.81 3.78
C PHE A 145 5.72 -12.74 5.20
N ILE A 146 5.03 -13.36 6.16
CA ILE A 146 5.51 -13.46 7.54
C ILE A 146 5.69 -14.93 7.91
N LEU A 147 6.90 -15.24 8.37
CA LEU A 147 7.29 -16.51 8.94
C LEU A 147 7.18 -16.38 10.46
N GLU A 148 6.01 -16.73 10.99
CA GLU A 148 5.74 -16.60 12.42
C GLU A 148 6.11 -17.88 13.16
N VAL A 149 6.76 -17.72 14.30
CA VAL A 149 6.97 -18.78 15.29
C VAL A 149 6.45 -18.29 16.65
N ASP A 150 5.32 -18.82 17.08
CA ASP A 150 4.78 -18.51 18.40
C ASP A 150 5.54 -19.30 19.49
N ARG A 151 5.96 -20.53 19.19
CA ARG A 151 6.64 -21.36 20.18
C ARG A 151 7.50 -22.44 19.53
N PHE A 152 8.71 -22.58 20.03
CA PHE A 152 9.55 -23.74 19.82
C PHE A 152 9.20 -24.86 20.81
N ALA A 153 9.57 -26.11 20.50
CA ALA A 153 9.41 -27.23 21.41
C ALA A 153 10.41 -27.18 22.58
N GLU A 154 11.48 -26.41 22.42
CA GLU A 154 12.50 -26.11 23.43
C GLU A 154 12.61 -24.59 23.63
N ASP A 155 13.20 -24.13 24.70
CA ASP A 155 13.46 -22.70 24.91
C ASP A 155 14.56 -22.24 23.93
N VAL A 156 14.24 -21.30 23.08
CA VAL A 156 15.16 -20.67 22.09
C VAL A 156 15.27 -19.20 22.41
N ALA A 157 16.46 -18.78 22.86
CA ALA A 157 16.72 -17.37 23.10
C ALA A 157 16.98 -16.62 21.78
N ALA A 158 16.64 -15.35 21.73
CA ALA A 158 16.90 -14.45 20.58
C ALA A 158 18.37 -14.45 20.14
N ALA A 159 19.29 -14.48 21.09
CA ALA A 159 20.74 -14.58 20.82
C ALA A 159 21.12 -15.84 20.02
N ARG A 160 20.40 -16.96 20.21
CA ARG A 160 20.65 -18.19 19.42
C ARG A 160 20.17 -18.03 17.97
N LEU A 161 19.07 -17.29 17.73
CA LEU A 161 18.53 -17.01 16.40
C LEU A 161 19.50 -16.13 15.59
N SER A 162 20.08 -15.09 16.21
CA SER A 162 21.05 -14.20 15.58
C SER A 162 22.49 -14.78 15.56
N GLY A 163 22.76 -15.83 16.33
CA GLY A 163 24.06 -16.49 16.45
C GLY A 163 24.14 -17.83 15.70
N ASP A 164 23.97 -18.91 16.41
CA ASP A 164 24.14 -20.28 15.88
C ASP A 164 23.13 -20.63 14.77
N LEU A 165 21.95 -20.04 14.84
CA LEU A 165 20.87 -20.24 13.86
C LEU A 165 20.84 -19.15 12.77
N ALA A 166 21.79 -18.21 12.75
CA ALA A 166 21.79 -17.11 11.77
C ALA A 166 21.77 -17.60 10.31
N SER A 167 22.56 -18.62 9.98
CA SER A 167 22.58 -19.17 8.62
C SER A 167 21.24 -19.83 8.22
N PRO A 168 20.68 -20.78 8.97
CA PRO A 168 19.37 -21.37 8.63
C PRO A 168 18.23 -20.37 8.72
N LEU A 169 18.30 -19.36 9.60
CA LEU A 169 17.31 -18.30 9.66
C LEU A 169 17.35 -17.40 8.42
N ALA A 170 18.52 -17.00 7.97
CA ALA A 170 18.69 -16.21 6.74
C ALA A 170 18.17 -16.98 5.51
N GLN A 171 18.45 -18.30 5.43
CA GLN A 171 17.90 -19.14 4.36
C GLN A 171 16.38 -19.23 4.41
N LEU A 172 15.80 -19.42 5.59
CA LEU A 172 14.36 -19.45 5.79
C LEU A 172 13.70 -18.14 5.36
N LEU A 173 14.25 -17.00 5.82
CA LEU A 173 13.74 -15.66 5.58
C LEU A 173 13.81 -15.25 4.10
N LEU A 174 14.87 -15.64 3.39
CA LEU A 174 15.05 -15.38 1.96
C LEU A 174 14.46 -16.47 1.05
N PHE A 175 13.78 -17.48 1.63
CA PHE A 175 13.20 -18.61 0.92
C PHE A 175 14.22 -19.39 0.06
N GLU A 176 15.48 -19.46 0.49
CA GLU A 176 16.54 -20.12 -0.24
C GLU A 176 16.67 -21.60 0.16
N ASP A 177 16.99 -22.46 -0.81
CA ASP A 177 17.25 -23.89 -0.58
C ASP A 177 18.73 -24.22 -0.36
N ARG A 178 19.62 -23.25 -0.69
CA ARG A 178 21.07 -23.39 -0.63
C ARG A 178 21.68 -22.50 0.44
N PRO A 179 22.77 -22.92 1.07
CA PRO A 179 23.47 -22.09 2.03
C PRO A 179 23.95 -20.77 1.42
N LEU A 180 23.62 -19.68 2.10
CA LEU A 180 24.04 -18.34 1.73
C LEU A 180 25.50 -18.08 2.12
N VAL A 181 26.20 -17.23 1.37
CA VAL A 181 27.51 -16.73 1.79
C VAL A 181 27.35 -15.82 3.02
N ARG A 182 28.43 -15.73 3.83
CA ARG A 182 28.36 -15.01 5.12
C ARG A 182 27.92 -13.53 4.97
N GLY A 183 28.30 -12.86 3.89
CA GLY A 183 27.87 -11.49 3.62
C GLY A 183 26.35 -11.35 3.50
N GLU A 184 25.72 -12.25 2.74
CA GLU A 184 24.26 -12.29 2.57
C GLU A 184 23.53 -12.65 3.86
N GLN A 185 24.10 -13.57 4.68
CA GLN A 185 23.51 -13.88 6.00
C GLN A 185 23.51 -12.66 6.91
N ILE A 186 24.59 -11.88 6.93
CA ILE A 186 24.69 -10.64 7.73
C ILE A 186 23.69 -9.61 7.22
N GLU A 187 23.60 -9.41 5.90
CA GLU A 187 22.67 -8.46 5.31
C GLU A 187 21.21 -8.88 5.53
N ALA A 188 20.91 -10.17 5.40
CA ALA A 188 19.56 -10.70 5.65
C ALA A 188 19.07 -10.43 7.08
N LEU A 189 19.98 -10.49 8.06
CA LEU A 189 19.65 -10.30 9.48
C LEU A 189 19.98 -8.89 10.01
N ARG A 190 20.36 -7.94 9.16
CA ARG A 190 20.83 -6.61 9.54
C ARG A 190 19.77 -5.80 10.30
N LEU A 191 18.50 -5.93 9.90
CA LEU A 191 17.37 -5.26 10.54
C LEU A 191 16.65 -6.21 11.49
N SER A 192 17.39 -6.81 12.41
CA SER A 192 16.81 -7.61 13.48
C SER A 192 16.64 -6.77 14.76
N THR A 193 15.60 -7.08 15.51
CA THR A 193 15.31 -6.45 16.80
C THR A 193 14.73 -7.47 17.77
N SER A 194 14.94 -7.26 19.05
CA SER A 194 14.43 -8.04 20.17
C SER A 194 14.24 -7.10 21.34
N TYR A 195 13.20 -7.29 22.11
CA TYR A 195 12.94 -6.54 23.34
C TYR A 195 13.25 -7.40 24.56
N TYR A 196 12.88 -8.69 24.51
CA TYR A 196 13.16 -9.69 25.53
C TYR A 196 14.07 -10.80 24.95
N ASP A 197 14.45 -11.76 25.79
CA ASP A 197 15.24 -12.91 25.35
C ASP A 197 14.40 -13.94 24.55
N ASP A 198 13.08 -13.88 24.65
CA ASP A 198 12.11 -14.78 24.04
C ASP A 198 11.28 -14.16 22.92
N ASP A 199 11.72 -13.01 22.39
CA ASP A 199 11.20 -12.40 21.17
C ASP A 199 12.31 -12.13 20.15
N PHE A 200 12.00 -12.17 18.85
CA PHE A 200 12.94 -11.83 17.80
C PHE A 200 12.23 -11.50 16.50
N VAL A 201 12.48 -10.34 15.95
CA VAL A 201 11.91 -9.89 14.67
C VAL A 201 13.04 -9.54 13.70
N VAL A 202 12.94 -10.06 12.46
CA VAL A 202 13.81 -9.68 11.35
C VAL A 202 12.95 -9.27 10.17
N VAL A 203 13.27 -8.10 9.57
CA VAL A 203 12.51 -7.54 8.46
C VAL A 203 13.33 -7.51 7.19
N GLN A 204 12.76 -8.06 6.11
CA GLN A 204 13.22 -7.95 4.74
C GLN A 204 12.21 -7.16 3.90
N TRP A 205 12.55 -6.90 2.64
CA TRP A 205 11.73 -6.06 1.77
C TRP A 205 10.40 -6.72 1.37
N ASP A 206 10.34 -8.04 1.34
CA ASP A 206 9.16 -8.84 0.95
C ASP A 206 8.75 -9.88 2.00
N ALA A 207 9.51 -9.98 3.11
CA ALA A 207 9.21 -10.94 4.16
C ALA A 207 9.72 -10.49 5.53
N ALA A 208 9.13 -11.06 6.59
CA ALA A 208 9.65 -10.95 7.95
C ALA A 208 9.65 -12.32 8.64
N PHE A 209 10.60 -12.51 9.55
CA PHE A 209 10.54 -13.57 10.55
C PHE A 209 10.14 -12.96 11.89
N VAL A 210 9.12 -13.52 12.50
CA VAL A 210 8.58 -13.06 13.78
C VAL A 210 8.56 -14.23 14.75
N TYR A 211 9.36 -14.15 15.79
CA TYR A 211 9.30 -15.04 16.94
C TYR A 211 8.83 -14.25 18.13
N ASP A 212 7.62 -14.48 18.56
CA ASP A 212 7.00 -13.84 19.72
C ASP A 212 5.75 -14.61 20.12
N ARG A 213 5.28 -14.40 21.35
CA ARG A 213 3.97 -14.90 21.79
C ARG A 213 2.85 -14.22 20.99
N ALA A 214 1.70 -14.88 20.91
CA ALA A 214 0.60 -14.48 20.03
C ALA A 214 0.25 -12.98 20.05
N GLU A 215 0.23 -12.35 21.24
CA GLU A 215 -0.11 -10.93 21.37
C GLU A 215 0.98 -10.01 20.80
N GLY A 216 2.26 -10.33 21.03
CA GLY A 216 3.39 -9.56 20.48
C GLY A 216 3.52 -9.73 18.98
N ALA A 217 3.34 -10.97 18.48
CA ALA A 217 3.33 -11.26 17.04
C ALA A 217 2.24 -10.48 16.29
N GLU A 218 1.02 -10.39 16.84
CA GLU A 218 -0.07 -9.62 16.24
C GLU A 218 0.25 -8.11 16.14
N ALA A 219 0.90 -7.54 17.15
CA ALA A 219 1.34 -6.14 17.12
C ALA A 219 2.40 -5.89 16.03
N VAL A 220 3.35 -6.82 15.85
CA VAL A 220 4.35 -6.76 14.78
C VAL A 220 3.70 -6.85 13.41
N GLU A 221 2.74 -7.76 13.25
CA GLU A 221 1.98 -7.94 12.01
C GLU A 221 1.19 -6.70 11.63
N ASP A 222 0.49 -6.08 12.59
CA ASP A 222 -0.26 -4.85 12.37
C ASP A 222 0.63 -3.71 11.88
N ILE A 223 1.86 -3.62 12.41
CA ILE A 223 2.83 -2.61 11.97
C ILE A 223 3.36 -2.91 10.56
N LEU A 224 3.64 -4.17 10.26
CA LEU A 224 4.05 -4.61 8.91
C LEU A 224 2.95 -4.35 7.89
N GLU A 225 1.71 -4.70 8.21
CA GLU A 225 0.54 -4.46 7.37
C GLU A 225 0.32 -2.97 7.11
N PHE A 226 0.42 -2.14 8.17
CA PHE A 226 0.32 -0.68 8.05
C PHE A 226 1.43 -0.08 7.18
N ALA A 227 2.68 -0.55 7.31
CA ALA A 227 3.76 -0.06 6.47
C ALA A 227 3.61 -0.48 4.99
N ASN A 228 3.12 -1.71 4.75
CA ASN A 228 2.84 -2.19 3.39
C ASN A 228 1.61 -1.49 2.78
N SER A 229 0.61 -1.07 3.58
CA SER A 229 -0.49 -0.26 3.06
C SER A 229 0.00 1.10 2.56
N GLN A 230 0.96 1.72 3.23
CA GLN A 230 1.59 2.95 2.74
C GLN A 230 2.42 2.72 1.47
N LEU A 231 3.11 1.57 1.38
CA LEU A 231 3.89 1.23 0.18
C LEU A 231 2.99 1.09 -1.04
N VAL A 232 1.87 0.37 -0.93
CA VAL A 232 0.94 0.18 -2.05
C VAL A 232 0.30 1.50 -2.49
N GLU A 233 -0.06 2.40 -1.55
CA GLU A 233 -0.55 3.75 -1.88
C GLU A 233 0.51 4.56 -2.65
N PHE A 234 1.77 4.58 -2.19
CA PHE A 234 2.85 5.25 -2.91
C PHE A 234 3.02 4.69 -4.33
N ARG A 235 2.95 3.39 -4.52
CA ARG A 235 3.05 2.77 -5.85
C ARG A 235 1.85 3.07 -6.73
N THR A 236 0.65 3.18 -6.17
CA THR A 236 -0.55 3.59 -6.90
C THR A 236 -0.41 5.04 -7.39
N TYR A 237 0.02 5.95 -6.51
CA TYR A 237 0.23 7.35 -6.92
C TYR A 237 1.36 7.50 -7.92
N ASP A 238 2.43 6.71 -7.81
CA ASP A 238 3.51 6.67 -8.81
C ASP A 238 2.97 6.28 -10.19
N ALA A 239 2.19 5.21 -10.27
CA ALA A 239 1.57 4.75 -11.51
C ALA A 239 0.55 5.76 -12.07
N ARG A 240 -0.25 6.41 -11.22
CA ARG A 240 -1.21 7.46 -11.63
C ARG A 240 -0.46 8.69 -12.18
N LEU A 241 0.64 9.11 -11.56
CA LEU A 241 1.46 10.22 -12.05
C LEU A 241 2.17 9.89 -13.37
N ASP A 242 2.65 8.66 -13.54
CA ASP A 242 3.22 8.20 -14.82
C ASP A 242 2.17 8.22 -15.94
N ALA A 243 0.97 7.74 -15.67
CA ALA A 243 -0.13 7.79 -16.63
C ALA A 243 -0.48 9.23 -17.04
N GLU A 244 -0.47 10.19 -16.10
CA GLU A 244 -0.68 11.60 -16.39
C GLU A 244 0.47 12.19 -17.24
N LEU A 245 1.72 11.85 -16.94
CA LEU A 245 2.88 12.27 -17.73
C LEU A 245 2.81 11.71 -19.15
N ASP A 246 2.49 10.43 -19.31
CA ASP A 246 2.35 9.79 -20.61
C ASP A 246 1.22 10.44 -21.43
N ALA A 247 0.10 10.76 -20.81
CA ALA A 247 -1.01 11.47 -21.45
C ALA A 247 -0.60 12.87 -21.93
N ILE A 248 0.22 13.58 -21.14
CA ILE A 248 0.77 14.90 -21.51
C ILE A 248 1.71 14.77 -22.71
N TYR A 249 2.62 13.79 -22.71
CA TYR A 249 3.58 13.59 -23.80
C TYR A 249 2.91 13.09 -25.10
N ALA A 250 1.80 12.36 -25.01
CA ALA A 250 1.04 11.89 -26.17
C ALA A 250 0.28 13.02 -26.90
N GLU A 251 0.04 14.15 -26.24
CA GLU A 251 -0.55 15.33 -26.87
C GLU A 251 0.51 16.08 -27.69
N GLU A 252 0.59 15.81 -29.00
CA GLU A 252 1.49 16.51 -29.94
C GLU A 252 1.24 18.05 -29.88
N PRO A 253 2.28 18.87 -29.64
CA PRO A 253 2.16 20.32 -29.72
C PRO A 253 1.89 20.71 -31.17
N GLY A 254 0.67 21.13 -31.51
CA GLY A 254 0.39 21.76 -32.78
C GLY A 254 -0.83 21.32 -33.58
N ARG A 255 -1.58 20.30 -33.18
CA ARG A 255 -2.66 19.75 -34.04
C ARG A 255 -4.07 20.30 -33.81
N HIS A 256 -4.37 21.00 -32.73
CA HIS A 256 -5.73 21.52 -32.50
C HIS A 256 -5.76 22.91 -31.85
N HIS A 257 -6.02 23.92 -32.66
CA HIS A 257 -6.45 25.24 -32.19
C HIS A 257 -7.97 25.23 -32.00
N GLY A 258 -8.47 25.05 -30.77
CA GLY A 258 -9.91 25.09 -30.52
C GLY A 258 -10.32 25.07 -29.04
N SER A 259 -11.48 25.66 -28.74
CA SER A 259 -12.12 25.81 -27.42
C SER A 259 -12.30 24.47 -26.64
N PHE A 260 -12.29 23.31 -27.32
CA PHE A 260 -12.40 21.98 -26.71
C PHE A 260 -11.13 21.58 -25.94
N MET A 261 -9.96 21.96 -26.44
CA MET A 261 -8.66 21.66 -25.78
C MET A 261 -8.54 22.35 -24.42
N ASN A 262 -9.12 23.52 -24.30
CA ASN A 262 -9.11 24.32 -23.07
C ASN A 262 -9.94 23.67 -21.93
N ARG A 263 -11.01 22.92 -22.27
CA ARG A 263 -11.81 22.14 -21.30
C ARG A 263 -11.10 20.86 -20.85
N ALA A 264 -10.51 20.12 -21.78
CA ALA A 264 -9.76 18.90 -21.47
C ALA A 264 -8.55 19.20 -20.56
N ALA A 265 -7.76 20.23 -20.91
CA ALA A 265 -6.64 20.67 -20.09
C ALA A 265 -7.09 21.18 -18.69
N ALA A 266 -8.22 21.91 -18.61
CA ALA A 266 -8.76 22.37 -17.33
C ALA A 266 -9.25 21.19 -16.45
N ASN A 267 -9.87 20.17 -17.04
CA ASN A 267 -10.32 18.99 -16.32
C ASN A 267 -9.13 18.18 -15.79
N ARG A 268 -8.09 17.99 -16.60
CA ARG A 268 -6.86 17.32 -16.15
C ARG A 268 -6.13 18.10 -15.06
N ALA A 269 -6.04 19.42 -15.18
CA ALA A 269 -5.49 20.25 -14.11
C ALA A 269 -6.30 20.14 -12.81
N ALA A 270 -7.59 19.90 -12.89
CA ALA A 270 -8.41 19.61 -11.73
C ALA A 270 -8.09 18.22 -11.13
N GLN A 271 -7.95 17.18 -11.96
CA GLN A 271 -7.55 15.85 -11.54
C GLN A 271 -6.18 15.85 -10.82
N VAL A 272 -5.19 16.55 -11.40
CA VAL A 272 -3.87 16.69 -10.76
C VAL A 272 -3.95 17.42 -9.41
N ARG A 273 -4.88 18.37 -9.24
CA ARG A 273 -5.09 19.02 -7.93
C ARG A 273 -5.70 18.08 -6.89
N PHE A 274 -6.63 17.21 -7.27
CA PHE A 274 -7.13 16.18 -6.37
C PHE A 274 -6.02 15.22 -5.99
N LEU A 275 -5.28 14.69 -6.97
CA LEU A 275 -4.12 13.84 -6.74
C LEU A 275 -3.07 14.49 -5.82
N LEU A 276 -2.87 15.80 -5.92
CA LEU A 276 -2.00 16.54 -5.00
C LEU A 276 -2.51 16.48 -3.56
N VAL A 277 -3.81 16.65 -3.35
CA VAL A 277 -4.41 16.61 -2.00
C VAL A 277 -4.24 15.22 -1.38
N ASP A 278 -4.51 14.17 -2.15
CA ASP A 278 -4.42 12.78 -1.70
C ASP A 278 -2.96 12.41 -1.35
N ILE A 279 -2.01 12.80 -2.19
CA ILE A 279 -0.56 12.60 -1.93
C ILE A 279 -0.10 13.36 -0.68
N LEU A 280 -0.60 14.58 -0.46
CA LEU A 280 -0.28 15.34 0.76
C LEU A 280 -0.85 14.65 2.00
N GLU A 281 -2.05 14.08 1.92
CA GLU A 281 -2.65 13.32 3.02
C GLU A 281 -1.87 12.05 3.32
N LEU A 282 -1.49 11.26 2.30
CA LEU A 282 -0.62 10.11 2.47
C LEU A 282 0.73 10.48 3.09
N THR A 283 1.34 11.57 2.61
CA THR A 283 2.61 12.08 3.14
C THR A 283 2.48 12.48 4.62
N ASP A 284 1.40 13.16 4.99
CA ASP A 284 1.14 13.52 6.39
C ASP A 284 0.90 12.28 7.25
N ARG A 285 0.12 11.31 6.78
CA ARG A 285 -0.12 10.03 7.46
C ARG A 285 1.18 9.26 7.69
N THR A 286 2.03 9.14 6.66
CA THR A 286 3.33 8.45 6.75
C THR A 286 4.27 9.17 7.72
N SER A 287 4.34 10.49 7.65
CA SER A 287 5.17 11.31 8.55
C SER A 287 4.69 11.27 10.00
N ASN A 288 3.39 11.13 10.22
CA ASN A 288 2.76 11.05 11.53
C ASN A 288 2.65 9.60 12.08
N ALA A 289 3.03 8.59 11.30
CA ALA A 289 2.92 7.18 11.68
C ALA A 289 3.57 6.88 13.06
N LEU A 290 4.72 7.50 13.35
CA LEU A 290 5.39 7.37 14.65
C LEU A 290 4.61 7.94 15.83
N LYS A 291 3.68 8.89 15.59
CA LYS A 291 2.81 9.45 16.63
C LYS A 291 1.61 8.53 16.90
N ILE A 292 1.22 7.75 15.91
CA ILE A 292 0.13 6.77 15.99
C ILE A 292 0.58 5.54 16.78
N ILE A 293 1.89 5.21 16.75
CA ILE A 293 2.46 4.08 17.50
C ILE A 293 2.82 4.54 18.90
N GLY A 294 2.00 4.15 19.87
CA GLY A 294 2.11 4.61 21.27
C GLY A 294 3.27 4.03 22.08
N ASP A 295 4.06 3.08 21.52
CA ASP A 295 5.15 2.40 22.21
C ASP A 295 6.50 2.64 21.53
N ALA A 296 7.56 2.81 22.33
CA ALA A 296 8.90 3.14 21.84
C ALA A 296 9.59 1.98 21.10
N TYR A 297 9.31 0.73 21.48
CA TYR A 297 9.84 -0.45 20.79
C TYR A 297 9.20 -0.59 19.40
N TYR A 298 7.89 -0.56 19.34
CA TYR A 298 7.14 -0.64 18.08
C TYR A 298 7.40 0.56 17.16
N ALA A 299 7.64 1.75 17.72
CA ALA A 299 8.06 2.91 16.93
C ALA A 299 9.47 2.73 16.31
N ARG A 300 10.39 2.03 16.99
CA ARG A 300 11.69 1.65 16.39
C ARG A 300 11.51 0.58 15.30
N LEU A 301 10.67 -0.41 15.57
CA LEU A 301 10.36 -1.46 14.60
C LEU A 301 9.77 -0.87 13.32
N TYR A 302 8.76 0.01 13.44
CA TYR A 302 8.18 0.70 12.27
C TYR A 302 9.25 1.46 11.47
N ARG A 303 10.17 2.20 12.14
CA ARG A 303 11.25 2.89 11.43
C ARG A 303 12.16 1.92 10.65
N SER A 304 12.44 0.76 11.20
CA SER A 304 13.22 -0.28 10.52
C SER A 304 12.48 -0.84 9.30
N ILE A 305 11.16 -1.10 9.45
CA ILE A 305 10.29 -1.54 8.37
C ILE A 305 10.20 -0.48 7.28
N ALA A 306 9.88 0.77 7.63
CA ALA A 306 9.77 1.89 6.69
C ALA A 306 11.07 2.13 5.91
N ALA A 307 12.23 1.99 6.59
CA ALA A 307 13.53 2.08 5.93
C ALA A 307 13.78 0.90 4.97
N ARG A 308 13.36 -0.32 5.34
CA ARG A 308 13.53 -1.52 4.49
C ARG A 308 12.63 -1.47 3.26
N LEU A 309 11.40 -1.02 3.42
CA LEU A 309 10.45 -0.81 2.32
C LEU A 309 10.76 0.44 1.48
N GLY A 310 11.71 1.27 1.91
CA GLY A 310 12.11 2.48 1.19
C GLY A 310 11.04 3.56 1.13
N LEU A 311 10.14 3.66 2.13
CA LEU A 311 9.00 4.59 2.10
C LEU A 311 9.43 6.05 1.90
N ALA A 312 10.55 6.47 2.50
CA ALA A 312 11.09 7.82 2.31
C ALA A 312 11.63 8.06 0.88
N ASP A 313 12.09 7.02 0.19
CA ASP A 313 12.56 7.11 -1.20
C ASP A 313 11.37 7.22 -2.15
N TRP A 314 10.33 6.42 -1.91
CA TRP A 314 9.07 6.50 -2.62
C TRP A 314 8.43 7.88 -2.49
N GLN A 315 8.33 8.41 -1.27
CA GLN A 315 7.81 9.75 -1.02
C GLN A 315 8.57 10.81 -1.84
N ARG A 316 9.92 10.77 -1.81
CA ARG A 316 10.74 11.72 -2.59
C ARG A 316 10.52 11.60 -4.11
N LEU A 317 10.37 10.38 -4.61
CA LEU A 317 10.08 10.14 -6.03
C LEU A 317 8.75 10.75 -6.43
N ILE A 318 7.70 10.49 -5.66
CA ILE A 318 6.35 11.03 -5.90
C ILE A 318 6.34 12.55 -5.82
N ASP A 319 6.98 13.15 -4.81
CA ASP A 319 7.11 14.60 -4.69
C ASP A 319 7.82 15.24 -5.91
N ALA A 320 8.82 14.55 -6.47
CA ALA A 320 9.52 15.03 -7.67
C ALA A 320 8.62 14.93 -8.92
N LYS A 321 7.92 13.81 -9.13
CA LYS A 321 6.99 13.62 -10.25
C LYS A 321 5.83 14.62 -10.17
N LEU A 322 5.25 14.80 -8.98
CA LEU A 322 4.15 15.73 -8.76
C LEU A 322 4.53 17.17 -9.09
N ARG A 323 5.73 17.61 -8.70
CA ARG A 323 6.25 18.93 -9.08
C ARG A 323 6.37 19.07 -10.59
N SER A 324 6.90 18.04 -11.28
CA SER A 324 7.04 18.04 -12.74
C SER A 324 5.68 18.13 -13.44
N VAL A 325 4.71 17.32 -13.02
CA VAL A 325 3.34 17.36 -13.56
C VAL A 325 2.70 18.73 -13.32
N SER A 326 2.80 19.27 -12.11
CA SER A 326 2.24 20.58 -11.74
C SER A 326 2.85 21.74 -12.53
N GLU A 327 4.16 21.69 -12.80
CA GLU A 327 4.87 22.69 -13.58
C GLU A 327 4.44 22.67 -15.05
N ILE A 328 4.30 21.49 -15.66
CA ILE A 328 3.81 21.34 -17.02
C ILE A 328 2.39 21.89 -17.16
N TYR A 329 1.47 21.57 -16.23
CA TYR A 329 0.11 22.12 -16.26
C TYR A 329 0.07 23.62 -16.08
N ARG A 330 0.96 24.21 -15.26
CA ARG A 330 1.07 25.66 -15.13
C ARG A 330 1.46 26.30 -16.45
N VAL A 331 2.44 25.73 -17.16
CA VAL A 331 2.84 26.23 -18.48
C VAL A 331 1.67 26.16 -19.48
N PHE A 332 0.91 25.07 -19.48
CA PHE A 332 -0.27 24.98 -20.36
C PHE A 332 -1.37 26.00 -20.01
N GLN A 333 -1.61 26.24 -18.73
CA GLN A 333 -2.58 27.27 -18.30
C GLN A 333 -2.15 28.67 -18.72
N ASP A 334 -0.87 29.00 -18.57
CA ASP A 334 -0.32 30.30 -18.98
C ASP A 334 -0.44 30.48 -20.50
N GLN A 335 -0.13 29.47 -21.30
CA GLN A 335 -0.32 29.50 -22.75
C GLN A 335 -1.79 29.70 -23.15
N ALA A 336 -2.71 28.98 -22.48
CA ALA A 336 -4.14 29.11 -22.75
C ALA A 336 -4.69 30.51 -22.41
N GLN A 337 -4.14 31.18 -21.40
CA GLN A 337 -4.50 32.56 -21.05
C GLN A 337 -3.97 33.57 -22.08
N HIS A 338 -2.73 33.38 -22.56
CA HIS A 338 -2.16 34.23 -23.62
C HIS A 338 -2.99 34.16 -24.91
N THR A 339 -3.36 32.96 -25.35
CA THR A 339 -4.18 32.78 -26.56
C THR A 339 -5.55 33.45 -26.41
N ARG A 340 -6.18 33.45 -25.24
CA ARG A 340 -7.44 34.16 -25.00
C ARG A 340 -7.27 35.65 -25.07
N SER A 341 -6.17 36.18 -24.56
CA SER A 341 -5.86 37.61 -24.62
C SER A 341 -5.66 38.08 -26.05
N GLU A 342 -4.93 37.33 -26.87
CA GLU A 342 -4.71 37.60 -28.30
C GLU A 342 -6.02 37.56 -29.09
N VAL A 343 -6.90 36.57 -28.85
CA VAL A 343 -8.21 36.48 -29.50
C VAL A 343 -9.10 37.69 -29.12
N LEU A 344 -9.13 38.08 -27.86
CA LEU A 344 -9.86 39.25 -27.40
C LEU A 344 -9.32 40.56 -28.05
N GLU A 345 -8.00 40.68 -28.14
CA GLU A 345 -7.36 41.83 -28.79
C GLU A 345 -7.73 41.89 -30.29
N ILE A 346 -7.72 40.78 -31.00
CA ILE A 346 -8.17 40.70 -32.40
C ILE A 346 -9.65 41.08 -32.52
N ILE A 347 -10.52 40.60 -31.64
CA ILE A 347 -11.95 40.98 -31.64
C ILE A 347 -12.14 42.49 -31.41
N VAL A 348 -11.40 43.05 -30.48
CA VAL A 348 -11.45 44.52 -30.23
C VAL A 348 -10.96 45.30 -31.44
N ILE A 349 -9.85 44.87 -32.06
CA ILE A 349 -9.33 45.53 -33.28
C ILE A 349 -10.36 45.49 -34.43
N VAL A 350 -11.00 44.30 -34.62
CA VAL A 350 -12.04 44.13 -35.64
C VAL A 350 -13.25 45.01 -35.35
N LEU A 351 -13.73 45.10 -34.10
CA LEU A 351 -14.84 45.96 -33.69
C LEU A 351 -14.52 47.45 -33.94
N VAL A 352 -13.34 47.88 -33.54
CA VAL A 352 -12.90 49.28 -33.79
C VAL A 352 -12.79 49.58 -35.30
N ALA A 353 -12.28 48.66 -36.10
CA ALA A 353 -12.22 48.81 -37.53
C ALA A 353 -13.61 48.92 -38.19
N VAL A 354 -14.57 48.05 -37.74
CA VAL A 354 -15.96 48.11 -38.19
C VAL A 354 -16.63 49.45 -37.82
N GLU A 355 -16.43 49.94 -36.58
CA GLU A 355 -16.94 51.20 -36.10
C GLU A 355 -16.38 52.40 -36.90
N ALA A 356 -15.07 52.38 -37.18
CA ALA A 356 -14.45 53.39 -38.03
C ALA A 356 -15.02 53.39 -39.45
N VAL A 357 -15.23 52.24 -40.06
CA VAL A 357 -15.83 52.13 -41.39
C VAL A 357 -17.28 52.63 -41.40
N LEU A 358 -18.08 52.27 -40.41
CA LEU A 358 -19.46 52.75 -40.26
C LEU A 358 -19.51 54.27 -40.02
N GLY A 359 -18.60 54.81 -39.20
CA GLY A 359 -18.47 56.23 -38.97
C GLY A 359 -18.15 57.00 -40.23
N VAL A 360 -17.24 56.53 -41.09
CA VAL A 360 -16.91 57.16 -42.40
C VAL A 360 -18.08 57.05 -43.38
N LEU A 361 -18.83 55.94 -43.37
CA LEU A 361 -20.03 55.79 -44.22
C LEU A 361 -21.17 56.75 -43.77
N ALA A 362 -21.36 56.95 -42.46
CA ALA A 362 -22.35 57.88 -41.89
C ALA A 362 -22.02 59.36 -42.18
N LEU A 363 -20.75 59.74 -42.36
CA LEU A 363 -20.31 61.09 -42.73
C LEU A 363 -20.45 61.40 -44.23
N ARG A 364 -20.73 60.39 -45.04
CA ARG A 364 -20.94 60.52 -46.53
C ARG A 364 -22.39 60.65 -46.95
N HIS A 365 -23.35 60.50 -46.02
CA HIS A 365 -24.77 60.80 -46.19
C HIS A 365 -25.17 62.03 -45.45
#